data_a155c4a24b0d1aee8a0fa9cdbe5e148e
#
_entry.id   a155c4a24b0d1aee8a0fa9cdbe5e148e
#
_cell.length_a   1.000
_cell.length_b   1.000
_cell.length_c   1.000
_cell.angle_alpha   90.00
_cell.angle_beta   90.00
_cell.angle_gamma   90.00
#
_symmetry.space_group_name_H-M   'P 1'
#
loop_
_entity.id
_entity.type
_entity.pdbx_description
1 polymer ?
#
loop_
_entity_poly.entity_id
_entity_poly.type
_entity_poly.pdbx_seq_one_letter_code
_entity_poly.pdbx_strand_id
1 'polypeptide(L)'
;MQTAPPSRSGSAARPAPASPRETVEHLEAALAKCSATEAGAGENPWRSLFYEHLRDEGLPALVKNDAVTPAGSLWTGARLWTKSFREFSLQAGDRIVLALPPSTAFVQVLVAALWEGLTIALVPPNDNIGGACAALDARGAVALKPGPFRWTADPYAGPASVPDVLRPTEGSRTPDVRFLVRTSGTTQRARWIALSDRNVLSVLASHLPHLTLQRARVLSVLPWSHVFGLVLDLLPALLAGAEIIRDPAGGRDPASLTALGEAWKATHLSAVPRTIQRLLATERGPALLRRLHGGIVGGAPVAGPLADRLAETHLRAGYGQTEAAPGIALGAPGEWAAHYMGRPLGCQVAVGANGELSFEGPNACVGVWRRHEGLDRRSPNRTVRTGDLVRREGADLFFEGRTDTAFKLSNGRFVRAGAWEGRLKRQFPSLHDVLLFAPAGDDVSVALCTDPSGPNSPSETAIREVLGPLAERLVGCVRIAPTDWVRRGKGTVDREEMTRRLRASQSAN
;
A
#
# COMPACT_ATOMS: atom_id res chain seq x y z
N MET A 1 -25.88 -16.64 -17.88
CA MET A 1 -25.30 -17.97 -18.10
C MET A 1 -23.85 -17.87 -17.66
N GLN A 2 -23.54 -18.42 -16.48
CA GLN A 2 -22.17 -18.50 -15.97
C GLN A 2 -21.51 -19.68 -16.68
N THR A 3 -20.50 -19.42 -17.49
CA THR A 3 -19.66 -20.46 -18.07
C THR A 3 -18.75 -21.03 -16.99
N ALA A 4 -18.83 -22.35 -16.79
CA ALA A 4 -17.91 -23.08 -15.92
C ALA A 4 -16.47 -22.89 -16.42
N PRO A 5 -15.46 -22.85 -15.51
CA PRO A 5 -14.07 -22.76 -15.92
C PRO A 5 -13.69 -23.94 -16.80
N PRO A 6 -12.83 -23.74 -17.83
CA PRO A 6 -12.45 -24.82 -18.75
C PRO A 6 -11.78 -25.98 -18.01
N SER A 7 -12.20 -27.22 -18.33
CA SER A 7 -11.65 -28.44 -17.76
C SER A 7 -10.18 -28.62 -18.16
N ARG A 8 -9.31 -28.84 -17.18
CA ARG A 8 -7.89 -29.11 -17.37
C ARG A 8 -7.68 -30.48 -18.03
N SER A 9 -7.34 -30.53 -19.31
CA SER A 9 -6.91 -31.76 -19.99
C SER A 9 -5.39 -31.75 -20.19
N GLY A 10 -4.71 -32.83 -19.82
CA GLY A 10 -3.34 -33.19 -20.18
C GLY A 10 -2.28 -32.92 -19.11
N SER A 11 -1.93 -33.95 -18.32
CA SER A 11 -0.81 -33.93 -17.37
C SER A 11 0.48 -34.43 -18.03
N ALA A 12 1.30 -33.52 -18.57
CA ALA A 12 2.74 -33.75 -18.56
C ALA A 12 3.26 -33.49 -17.14
N ALA A 13 4.21 -34.28 -16.64
CA ALA A 13 4.80 -34.08 -15.32
C ALA A 13 5.39 -32.67 -15.25
N ARG A 14 4.77 -31.81 -14.43
CA ARG A 14 5.18 -30.41 -14.29
C ARG A 14 6.48 -30.34 -13.49
N PRO A 15 7.48 -29.55 -13.90
CA PRO A 15 8.54 -29.18 -13.00
C PRO A 15 7.90 -28.54 -11.74
N ALA A 16 8.34 -28.98 -10.58
CA ALA A 16 7.85 -28.38 -9.33
C ALA A 16 8.27 -26.90 -9.31
N PRO A 17 7.37 -25.96 -8.94
CA PRO A 17 7.79 -24.58 -8.69
C PRO A 17 8.88 -24.58 -7.63
N ALA A 18 9.79 -23.59 -7.68
CA ALA A 18 10.85 -23.45 -6.68
C ALA A 18 10.28 -23.60 -5.26
N SER A 19 10.96 -24.34 -4.43
CA SER A 19 10.52 -24.53 -3.03
C SER A 19 10.55 -23.18 -2.29
N PRO A 20 9.79 -23.01 -1.19
CA PRO A 20 9.84 -21.80 -0.37
C PRO A 20 11.26 -21.39 -0.01
N ARG A 21 12.06 -22.39 0.32
CA ARG A 21 13.45 -22.24 0.72
C ARG A 21 14.31 -21.74 -0.45
N GLU A 22 14.17 -22.32 -1.62
CA GLU A 22 14.88 -21.89 -2.82
C GLU A 22 14.51 -20.44 -3.21
N THR A 23 13.24 -20.08 -3.14
CA THR A 23 12.81 -18.69 -3.44
C THR A 23 13.42 -17.69 -2.45
N VAL A 24 13.49 -18.05 -1.17
CA VAL A 24 14.12 -17.22 -0.14
C VAL A 24 15.63 -17.14 -0.34
N GLU A 25 16.29 -18.25 -0.62
CA GLU A 25 17.73 -18.31 -0.92
C GLU A 25 18.08 -17.44 -2.15
N HIS A 26 17.25 -17.45 -3.20
CA HIS A 26 17.42 -16.57 -4.36
C HIS A 26 17.25 -15.08 -4.00
N LEU A 27 16.29 -14.75 -3.14
CA LEU A 27 16.08 -13.38 -2.67
C LEU A 27 17.24 -12.90 -1.79
N GLU A 28 17.74 -13.74 -0.89
CA GLU A 28 18.90 -13.42 -0.04
C GLU A 28 20.16 -13.23 -0.89
N ALA A 29 20.39 -14.08 -1.89
CA ALA A 29 21.49 -13.93 -2.83
C ALA A 29 21.38 -12.63 -3.65
N ALA A 30 20.17 -12.29 -4.10
CA ALA A 30 19.90 -11.04 -4.81
C ALA A 30 20.12 -9.81 -3.90
N LEU A 31 19.71 -9.89 -2.64
CA LEU A 31 19.92 -8.85 -1.63
C LEU A 31 21.40 -8.66 -1.29
N ALA A 32 22.16 -9.75 -1.18
CA ALA A 32 23.62 -9.70 -0.94
C ALA A 32 24.35 -8.98 -2.09
N LYS A 33 23.95 -9.22 -3.32
CA LYS A 33 24.49 -8.50 -4.52
C LYS A 33 24.23 -6.98 -4.43
N CYS A 34 23.05 -6.55 -3.92
CA CYS A 34 22.73 -5.14 -3.72
C CYS A 34 23.60 -4.48 -2.64
N SER A 35 24.07 -5.25 -1.65
CA SER A 35 24.86 -4.73 -0.54
C SER A 35 26.35 -4.58 -0.88
N ALA A 36 26.83 -5.36 -1.85
CA ALA A 36 28.25 -5.35 -2.27
C ALA A 36 28.62 -4.18 -3.20
N THR A 37 27.62 -3.43 -3.70
CA THR A 37 27.85 -2.38 -4.69
C THR A 37 27.26 -1.04 -4.23
N GLU A 38 28.02 -0.26 -3.46
CA GLU A 38 27.68 1.13 -3.17
C GLU A 38 27.76 2.07 -4.41
N ALA A 39 28.22 1.58 -5.55
CA ALA A 39 28.53 2.39 -6.74
C ALA A 39 27.87 1.92 -8.06
N GLY A 40 26.61 1.54 -8.06
CA GLY A 40 25.82 1.49 -9.32
C GLY A 40 26.25 0.52 -10.45
N ALA A 41 27.31 -0.29 -10.28
CA ALA A 41 27.90 -1.17 -11.28
C ALA A 41 27.62 -2.67 -11.06
N GLY A 42 26.73 -3.02 -10.11
CA GLY A 42 26.39 -4.40 -9.82
C GLY A 42 25.45 -5.04 -10.83
N GLU A 43 25.47 -6.37 -10.90
CA GLU A 43 24.51 -7.15 -11.69
C GLU A 43 23.07 -6.86 -11.19
N ASN A 44 22.16 -6.60 -12.15
CA ASN A 44 20.75 -6.33 -11.85
C ASN A 44 20.08 -7.57 -11.21
N PRO A 45 19.67 -7.52 -9.92
CA PRO A 45 19.19 -8.69 -9.18
C PRO A 45 17.87 -9.26 -9.75
N TRP A 46 17.07 -8.43 -10.44
CA TRP A 46 15.77 -8.84 -10.98
C TRP A 46 15.91 -9.81 -12.18
N ARG A 47 17.04 -9.79 -12.88
CA ARG A 47 17.25 -10.67 -14.03
C ARG A 47 17.23 -12.14 -13.62
N SER A 48 18.02 -12.52 -12.64
CA SER A 48 18.02 -13.89 -12.14
C SER A 48 16.68 -14.29 -11.54
N LEU A 49 16.09 -13.42 -10.70
CA LEU A 49 14.80 -13.69 -10.05
C LEU A 49 13.68 -13.97 -11.05
N PHE A 50 13.50 -13.12 -12.07
CA PHE A 50 12.43 -13.36 -13.05
C PHE A 50 12.73 -14.48 -14.03
N TYR A 51 13.99 -14.68 -14.41
CA TYR A 51 14.36 -15.80 -15.26
C TYR A 51 13.98 -17.14 -14.63
N GLU A 52 14.24 -17.32 -13.35
CA GLU A 52 13.92 -18.57 -12.65
C GLU A 52 12.40 -18.78 -12.44
N HIS A 53 11.62 -17.71 -12.26
CA HIS A 53 10.22 -17.83 -11.83
C HIS A 53 9.17 -17.61 -12.94
N LEU A 54 9.51 -16.97 -14.06
CA LEU A 54 8.52 -16.62 -15.10
C LEU A 54 8.71 -17.34 -16.44
N ARG A 55 9.78 -18.11 -16.65
CA ARG A 55 10.03 -18.76 -17.93
C ARG A 55 9.15 -19.99 -18.21
N ASP A 56 8.50 -20.54 -17.18
CA ASP A 56 7.68 -21.74 -17.33
C ASP A 56 6.35 -21.43 -18.02
N GLU A 57 6.16 -21.94 -19.24
CA GLU A 57 4.97 -21.73 -20.05
C GLU A 57 3.74 -22.47 -19.53
N GLY A 58 3.91 -23.46 -18.67
CA GLY A 58 2.83 -24.33 -18.17
C GLY A 58 2.10 -23.81 -16.92
N LEU A 59 2.65 -22.80 -16.23
CA LEU A 59 2.06 -22.27 -14.98
C LEU A 59 1.08 -21.14 -15.26
N PRO A 60 -0.17 -21.22 -14.78
CA PRO A 60 -1.07 -20.08 -14.79
C PRO A 60 -0.54 -19.02 -13.80
N ALA A 61 -0.33 -17.79 -14.28
CA ALA A 61 0.20 -16.72 -13.45
C ALA A 61 -0.83 -15.64 -13.15
N LEU A 62 -1.68 -15.28 -14.11
CA LEU A 62 -2.65 -14.21 -13.94
C LEU A 62 -4.01 -14.58 -14.54
N VAL A 63 -5.05 -14.44 -13.75
CA VAL A 63 -6.46 -14.55 -14.16
C VAL A 63 -7.11 -13.18 -14.04
N LYS A 64 -7.72 -12.71 -15.13
CA LYS A 64 -8.48 -11.46 -15.14
C LYS A 64 -9.64 -11.58 -16.14
N ASN A 65 -10.86 -11.26 -15.70
CA ASN A 65 -12.07 -11.38 -16.51
C ASN A 65 -12.21 -12.79 -17.16
N ASP A 66 -11.93 -13.83 -16.36
CA ASP A 66 -11.92 -15.26 -16.78
C ASP A 66 -10.86 -15.64 -17.83
N ALA A 67 -10.05 -14.69 -18.29
CA ALA A 67 -8.89 -14.96 -19.13
C ALA A 67 -7.67 -15.35 -18.28
N VAL A 68 -7.07 -16.50 -18.60
CA VAL A 68 -5.86 -17.01 -17.96
C VAL A 68 -4.64 -16.63 -18.80
N THR A 69 -3.69 -15.94 -18.17
CA THR A 69 -2.38 -15.63 -18.79
C THR A 69 -1.32 -16.52 -18.14
N PRO A 70 -0.67 -17.43 -18.90
CA PRO A 70 0.46 -18.23 -18.42
C PRO A 70 1.68 -17.37 -18.08
N ALA A 71 2.55 -17.87 -17.20
CA ALA A 71 3.81 -17.20 -16.83
C ALA A 71 4.72 -16.97 -18.05
N GLY A 72 4.84 -17.94 -18.95
CA GLY A 72 5.61 -17.80 -20.18
C GLY A 72 5.06 -16.70 -21.12
N SER A 73 3.75 -16.46 -21.14
CA SER A 73 3.16 -15.33 -21.89
C SER A 73 3.48 -14.00 -21.26
N LEU A 74 3.53 -13.92 -19.92
CA LEU A 74 4.01 -12.72 -19.21
C LEU A 74 5.47 -12.44 -19.56
N TRP A 75 6.30 -13.48 -19.57
CA TRP A 75 7.72 -13.40 -19.94
C TRP A 75 7.92 -12.95 -21.39
N THR A 76 7.20 -13.57 -22.35
CA THR A 76 7.27 -13.22 -23.77
C THR A 76 6.89 -11.76 -24.00
N GLY A 77 5.79 -11.29 -23.41
CA GLY A 77 5.39 -9.88 -23.49
C GLY A 77 6.40 -8.93 -22.85
N ALA A 78 7.00 -9.32 -21.72
CA ALA A 78 8.05 -8.52 -21.09
C ALA A 78 9.29 -8.39 -22.01
N ARG A 79 9.68 -9.45 -22.74
CA ARG A 79 10.77 -9.38 -23.72
C ARG A 79 10.47 -8.42 -24.87
N LEU A 80 9.22 -8.33 -25.34
CA LEU A 80 8.84 -7.34 -26.36
C LEU A 80 8.99 -5.91 -25.83
N TRP A 81 8.58 -5.65 -24.59
CA TRP A 81 8.79 -4.35 -23.95
C TRP A 81 10.26 -4.03 -23.73
N THR A 82 11.07 -5.02 -23.32
CA THR A 82 12.54 -4.90 -23.21
C THR A 82 13.17 -4.48 -24.55
N LYS A 83 12.76 -5.12 -25.66
CA LYS A 83 13.21 -4.74 -27.01
C LYS A 83 12.86 -3.28 -27.31
N SER A 84 11.62 -2.87 -27.08
CA SER A 84 11.18 -1.49 -27.31
C SER A 84 11.94 -0.48 -26.44
N PHE A 85 12.18 -0.76 -25.17
CA PHE A 85 12.97 0.13 -24.31
C PHE A 85 14.40 0.32 -24.84
N ARG A 86 15.02 -0.73 -25.36
CA ARG A 86 16.36 -0.66 -25.99
C ARG A 86 16.35 0.11 -27.30
N GLU A 87 15.33 -0.06 -28.15
CA GLU A 87 15.14 0.69 -29.39
C GLU A 87 15.03 2.20 -29.12
N PHE A 88 14.45 2.59 -27.97
CA PHE A 88 14.41 3.97 -27.49
C PHE A 88 15.65 4.41 -26.70
N SER A 89 16.71 3.57 -26.71
CA SER A 89 17.96 3.88 -26.01
C SER A 89 17.77 4.18 -24.52
N LEU A 90 16.78 3.56 -23.86
CA LEU A 90 16.62 3.64 -22.43
C LEU A 90 17.73 2.86 -21.74
N GLN A 91 18.27 3.44 -20.68
CA GLN A 91 19.38 2.88 -19.91
C GLN A 91 19.03 2.75 -18.44
N ALA A 92 19.77 1.93 -17.69
CA ALA A 92 19.59 1.79 -16.26
C ALA A 92 19.56 3.15 -15.55
N GLY A 93 18.58 3.34 -14.67
CA GLY A 93 18.34 4.61 -13.96
C GLY A 93 17.56 5.66 -14.76
N ASP A 94 17.25 5.43 -16.05
CA ASP A 94 16.28 6.28 -16.76
C ASP A 94 14.89 6.10 -16.13
N ARG A 95 14.16 7.20 -15.96
CA ARG A 95 12.84 7.21 -15.31
C ARG A 95 11.72 7.05 -16.34
N ILE A 96 10.82 6.12 -16.07
CA ILE A 96 9.56 5.95 -16.80
C ILE A 96 8.36 6.03 -15.83
N VAL A 97 7.23 6.51 -16.32
CA VAL A 97 5.96 6.48 -15.59
C VAL A 97 5.18 5.25 -16.01
N LEU A 98 4.81 4.39 -15.07
CA LEU A 98 3.92 3.25 -15.28
C LEU A 98 2.52 3.60 -14.77
N ALA A 99 1.60 3.88 -15.69
CA ALA A 99 0.24 4.35 -15.43
C ALA A 99 -0.82 3.39 -16.03
N LEU A 100 -0.66 2.10 -15.75
CA LEU A 100 -1.60 1.05 -16.17
C LEU A 100 -2.43 0.55 -14.98
N PRO A 101 -3.68 0.12 -15.21
CA PRO A 101 -4.42 -0.65 -14.21
C PRO A 101 -3.77 -2.02 -14.02
N PRO A 102 -4.01 -2.69 -12.88
CA PRO A 102 -3.60 -4.08 -12.68
C PRO A 102 -4.08 -4.98 -13.83
N SER A 103 -3.13 -5.53 -14.59
CA SER A 103 -3.37 -6.26 -15.84
C SER A 103 -2.12 -7.03 -16.29
N THR A 104 -2.27 -7.90 -17.27
CA THR A 104 -1.17 -8.57 -17.98
C THR A 104 -0.11 -7.56 -18.46
N ALA A 105 -0.55 -6.48 -19.11
CA ALA A 105 0.34 -5.43 -19.59
C ALA A 105 1.12 -4.74 -18.45
N PHE A 106 0.48 -4.49 -17.29
CA PHE A 106 1.19 -3.95 -16.13
C PHE A 106 2.36 -4.85 -15.72
N VAL A 107 2.12 -6.17 -15.61
CA VAL A 107 3.16 -7.13 -15.21
C VAL A 107 4.27 -7.19 -16.25
N GLN A 108 3.94 -7.26 -17.55
CA GLN A 108 4.90 -7.31 -18.63
C GLN A 108 5.83 -6.08 -18.64
N VAL A 109 5.25 -4.88 -18.51
CA VAL A 109 6.00 -3.62 -18.45
C VAL A 109 6.86 -3.54 -17.19
N LEU A 110 6.30 -3.92 -16.03
CA LEU A 110 7.02 -3.97 -14.76
C LEU A 110 8.26 -4.87 -14.86
N VAL A 111 8.09 -6.10 -15.35
CA VAL A 111 9.18 -7.09 -15.50
C VAL A 111 10.24 -6.56 -16.48
N ALA A 112 9.84 -6.00 -17.62
CA ALA A 112 10.75 -5.43 -18.60
C ALA A 112 11.57 -4.25 -18.05
N ALA A 113 10.90 -3.34 -17.33
CA ALA A 113 11.56 -2.18 -16.75
C ALA A 113 12.52 -2.57 -15.62
N LEU A 114 12.14 -3.53 -14.79
CA LEU A 114 13.04 -4.11 -13.78
C LEU A 114 14.22 -4.82 -14.40
N TRP A 115 14.01 -5.57 -15.49
CA TRP A 115 15.06 -6.27 -16.25
C TRP A 115 16.08 -5.30 -16.85
N GLU A 116 15.64 -4.17 -17.39
CA GLU A 116 16.51 -3.13 -17.96
C GLU A 116 17.10 -2.18 -16.89
N GLY A 117 16.72 -2.33 -15.65
CA GLY A 117 17.24 -1.48 -14.57
C GLY A 117 16.66 -0.08 -14.55
N LEU A 118 15.47 0.13 -15.14
CA LEU A 118 14.83 1.45 -15.19
C LEU A 118 14.30 1.87 -13.80
N THR A 119 14.20 3.16 -13.56
CA THR A 119 13.49 3.73 -12.43
C THR A 119 12.02 3.89 -12.79
N ILE A 120 11.14 3.24 -12.04
CA ILE A 120 9.71 3.13 -12.34
C ILE A 120 8.90 4.03 -11.40
N ALA A 121 8.28 5.07 -11.95
CA ALA A 121 7.33 5.89 -11.23
C ALA A 121 5.92 5.28 -11.33
N LEU A 122 5.37 4.86 -10.21
CA LEU A 122 4.05 4.24 -10.14
C LEU A 122 2.96 5.29 -10.01
N VAL A 123 2.06 5.34 -10.99
CA VAL A 123 0.98 6.33 -11.07
C VAL A 123 -0.36 5.64 -11.31
N PRO A 124 -1.43 5.99 -10.58
CA PRO A 124 -2.77 5.52 -10.91
C PRO A 124 -3.16 5.89 -12.36
N PRO A 125 -3.87 5.02 -13.11
CA PRO A 125 -4.18 5.26 -14.53
C PRO A 125 -4.99 6.54 -14.81
N ASN A 126 -5.75 7.01 -13.82
CA ASN A 126 -6.63 8.19 -13.91
C ASN A 126 -5.98 9.46 -13.35
N ASP A 127 -4.70 9.40 -12.96
CA ASP A 127 -3.98 10.56 -12.41
C ASP A 127 -3.38 11.42 -13.55
N ASN A 128 -2.81 12.58 -13.18
CA ASN A 128 -2.13 13.46 -14.13
C ASN A 128 -0.76 12.88 -14.55
N ILE A 129 -0.77 12.06 -15.60
CA ILE A 129 0.42 11.37 -16.12
C ILE A 129 1.46 12.38 -16.66
N GLY A 130 1.01 13.40 -17.42
CA GLY A 130 1.92 14.43 -17.95
C GLY A 130 2.58 15.24 -16.84
N GLY A 131 1.82 15.59 -15.81
CA GLY A 131 2.36 16.25 -14.62
C GLY A 131 3.37 15.37 -13.85
N ALA A 132 3.15 14.06 -13.79
CA ALA A 132 4.09 13.11 -13.19
C ALA A 132 5.39 13.03 -14.01
N CYS A 133 5.30 12.91 -15.35
CA CYS A 133 6.48 12.91 -16.23
C CYS A 133 7.31 14.19 -16.04
N ALA A 134 6.66 15.36 -16.05
CA ALA A 134 7.34 16.64 -15.87
C ALA A 134 7.95 16.82 -14.47
N ALA A 135 7.28 16.32 -13.42
CA ALA A 135 7.77 16.40 -12.04
C ALA A 135 8.99 15.53 -11.77
N LEU A 136 9.12 14.43 -12.54
CA LEU A 136 10.16 13.43 -12.36
C LEU A 136 11.22 13.48 -13.46
N ASP A 137 11.12 14.37 -14.43
CA ASP A 137 11.97 14.37 -15.61
C ASP A 137 12.03 12.97 -16.24
N ALA A 138 10.85 12.36 -16.46
CA ALA A 138 10.75 10.99 -16.96
C ALA A 138 10.85 10.96 -18.49
N ARG A 139 11.55 9.94 -19.02
CA ARG A 139 11.74 9.71 -20.47
C ARG A 139 10.42 9.47 -21.21
N GLY A 140 9.42 8.92 -20.53
CA GLY A 140 8.12 8.63 -21.09
C GLY A 140 7.20 7.93 -20.08
N ALA A 141 5.99 7.60 -20.54
CA ALA A 141 4.99 6.92 -19.74
C ALA A 141 4.36 5.75 -20.50
N VAL A 142 4.11 4.65 -19.83
CA VAL A 142 3.27 3.57 -20.34
C VAL A 142 1.84 3.74 -19.81
N ALA A 143 0.86 3.89 -20.69
CA ALA A 143 -0.51 4.19 -20.35
C ALA A 143 -1.51 3.49 -21.32
N LEU A 144 -2.82 3.49 -20.97
CA LEU A 144 -3.87 2.92 -21.81
C LEU A 144 -4.22 3.77 -23.05
N LYS A 145 -4.05 5.09 -22.93
CA LYS A 145 -4.42 6.04 -23.99
C LYS A 145 -3.17 6.65 -24.62
N PRO A 146 -3.14 6.78 -25.95
CA PRO A 146 -2.06 7.48 -26.63
C PRO A 146 -1.96 8.94 -26.15
N GLY A 147 -0.80 9.52 -26.32
CA GLY A 147 -0.52 10.90 -25.97
C GLY A 147 0.96 11.21 -26.11
N PRO A 148 1.36 12.47 -26.00
CA PRO A 148 2.77 12.84 -26.04
C PRO A 148 3.55 12.06 -24.98
N PHE A 149 4.70 11.53 -25.35
CA PHE A 149 5.60 10.75 -24.50
C PHE A 149 4.97 9.48 -23.87
N ARG A 150 3.97 8.88 -24.53
CA ARG A 150 3.27 7.69 -24.03
C ARG A 150 3.37 6.51 -24.98
N TRP A 151 3.82 5.36 -24.44
CA TRP A 151 3.59 4.07 -25.04
C TRP A 151 2.17 3.61 -24.67
N THR A 152 1.38 3.18 -25.64
CA THR A 152 0.16 2.46 -25.34
C THR A 152 0.45 0.97 -25.26
N ALA A 153 -0.12 0.32 -24.24
CA ALA A 153 0.10 -1.09 -24.02
C ALA A 153 -0.94 -1.93 -24.77
N ASP A 154 -0.48 -2.86 -25.58
CA ASP A 154 -1.26 -4.01 -26.00
C ASP A 154 -1.09 -5.11 -24.92
N PRO A 155 -2.17 -5.63 -24.34
CA PRO A 155 -2.05 -6.66 -23.31
C PRO A 155 -1.48 -8.00 -23.80
N TYR A 156 -1.38 -8.20 -25.13
CA TYR A 156 -0.95 -9.46 -25.74
C TYR A 156 0.32 -9.35 -26.57
N ALA A 157 0.64 -8.17 -27.10
CA ALA A 157 1.67 -8.00 -28.12
C ALA A 157 2.77 -6.97 -27.79
N GLY A 158 2.78 -6.40 -26.60
CA GLY A 158 3.75 -5.35 -26.23
C GLY A 158 3.23 -3.94 -26.53
N PRO A 159 4.08 -2.98 -26.91
CA PRO A 159 3.64 -1.62 -27.17
C PRO A 159 2.81 -1.52 -28.45
N ALA A 160 1.56 -1.02 -28.33
CA ALA A 160 0.65 -0.82 -29.45
C ALA A 160 0.90 0.51 -30.20
N SER A 161 1.54 1.47 -29.55
CA SER A 161 2.02 2.70 -30.15
C SER A 161 3.29 3.20 -29.48
N VAL A 162 4.04 3.99 -30.21
CA VAL A 162 5.36 4.50 -29.83
C VAL A 162 5.26 6.01 -29.61
N PRO A 163 5.77 6.56 -28.50
CA PRO A 163 5.75 7.99 -28.23
C PRO A 163 6.98 8.71 -28.80
N ASP A 164 6.91 10.03 -28.88
CA ASP A 164 8.10 10.85 -28.89
C ASP A 164 8.78 10.77 -27.51
N VAL A 165 9.99 10.23 -27.47
CA VAL A 165 10.73 10.06 -26.21
C VAL A 165 11.52 11.33 -25.90
N LEU A 166 11.32 11.87 -24.69
CA LEU A 166 12.12 13.00 -24.22
C LEU A 166 13.58 12.58 -24.11
N ARG A 167 14.51 13.43 -24.58
CA ARG A 167 15.94 13.22 -24.31
C ARG A 167 16.20 13.54 -22.84
N PRO A 168 16.95 12.71 -22.10
CA PRO A 168 17.30 13.03 -20.73
C PRO A 168 18.22 14.25 -20.72
N THR A 169 18.09 15.08 -19.70
CA THR A 169 19.15 16.02 -19.34
C THR A 169 20.37 15.23 -18.84
N GLU A 170 21.57 15.62 -19.21
CA GLU A 170 22.80 14.99 -18.67
C GLU A 170 22.79 15.04 -17.15
N GLY A 171 23.11 13.89 -16.51
CA GLY A 171 23.12 13.76 -15.04
C GLY A 171 21.78 13.39 -14.39
N SER A 172 20.71 13.18 -15.17
CA SER A 172 19.36 12.92 -14.59
C SER A 172 19.12 11.50 -14.13
N ARG A 173 19.98 10.53 -14.45
CA ARG A 173 19.79 9.12 -14.11
C ARG A 173 19.96 8.82 -12.61
N THR A 174 19.15 7.89 -12.12
CA THR A 174 19.18 7.44 -10.72
C THR A 174 19.25 5.90 -10.65
N PRO A 175 20.40 5.28 -11.03
CA PRO A 175 20.51 3.82 -11.17
C PRO A 175 20.33 3.07 -9.85
N ASP A 176 20.52 3.71 -8.70
CA ASP A 176 20.29 3.18 -7.36
C ASP A 176 18.83 3.32 -6.91
N VAL A 177 17.97 4.00 -7.66
CA VAL A 177 16.53 4.10 -7.40
C VAL A 177 15.75 3.21 -8.34
N ARG A 178 14.96 2.32 -7.81
CA ARG A 178 14.13 1.40 -8.60
C ARG A 178 12.69 1.87 -8.72
N PHE A 179 12.12 2.39 -7.65
CA PHE A 179 10.74 2.86 -7.65
C PHE A 179 10.63 4.28 -7.11
N LEU A 180 9.79 5.06 -7.76
CA LEU A 180 9.30 6.35 -7.27
C LEU A 180 7.81 6.18 -7.01
N VAL A 181 7.42 6.27 -5.74
CA VAL A 181 6.04 6.04 -5.32
C VAL A 181 5.49 7.27 -4.64
N ARG A 182 4.33 7.71 -5.12
CA ARG A 182 3.67 8.89 -4.58
C ARG A 182 2.97 8.57 -3.27
N THR A 183 3.30 9.29 -2.20
CA THR A 183 2.51 9.21 -0.97
C THR A 183 1.23 10.00 -1.13
N SER A 184 0.15 9.48 -0.56
CA SER A 184 -1.15 10.17 -0.48
C SER A 184 -1.17 11.24 0.61
N GLY A 185 -0.04 11.88 0.88
CA GLY A 185 0.15 12.80 2.00
C GLY A 185 -0.96 13.83 2.16
N THR A 186 -1.27 14.12 3.41
CA THR A 186 -2.25 15.11 3.87
C THR A 186 -1.81 16.55 3.62
N THR A 187 -0.57 16.77 3.20
CA THR A 187 0.00 18.08 2.89
C THR A 187 -0.11 18.38 1.39
N GLN A 188 -0.32 19.65 1.04
CA GLN A 188 -0.59 20.17 -0.31
C GLN A 188 0.44 19.80 -1.40
N ARG A 189 1.54 19.10 -1.07
CA ARG A 189 2.55 18.64 -2.02
C ARG A 189 2.72 17.13 -1.89
N ALA A 190 2.19 16.39 -2.85
CA ALA A 190 2.48 14.96 -2.99
C ALA A 190 4.00 14.75 -3.06
N ARG A 191 4.53 13.86 -2.21
CA ARG A 191 5.94 13.50 -2.18
C ARG A 191 6.15 12.22 -2.96
N TRP A 192 7.25 12.12 -3.68
CA TRP A 192 7.69 10.91 -4.32
C TRP A 192 8.76 10.26 -3.45
N ILE A 193 8.46 9.10 -2.92
CA ILE A 193 9.42 8.31 -2.12
C ILE A 193 10.25 7.47 -3.08
N ALA A 194 11.57 7.55 -2.95
CA ALA A 194 12.53 6.80 -3.75
C ALA A 194 12.92 5.52 -3.02
N LEU A 195 12.67 4.38 -3.66
CA LEU A 195 13.01 3.05 -3.16
C LEU A 195 14.05 2.41 -4.08
N SER A 196 15.09 1.83 -3.47
CA SER A 196 16.10 1.03 -4.17
C SER A 196 15.68 -0.43 -4.30
N ASP A 197 16.43 -1.21 -5.09
CA ASP A 197 16.31 -2.67 -5.14
C ASP A 197 16.49 -3.27 -3.73
N ARG A 198 17.51 -2.80 -2.99
CA ARG A 198 17.77 -3.25 -1.61
C ARG A 198 16.57 -3.05 -0.68
N ASN A 199 15.87 -1.90 -0.79
CA ASN A 199 14.70 -1.65 0.05
C ASN A 199 13.59 -2.67 -0.23
N VAL A 200 13.26 -2.91 -1.49
CA VAL A 200 12.18 -3.82 -1.89
C VAL A 200 12.55 -5.27 -1.62
N LEU A 201 13.76 -5.68 -2.01
CA LEU A 201 14.22 -7.06 -1.81
C LEU A 201 14.33 -7.43 -0.33
N SER A 202 14.70 -6.49 0.54
CA SER A 202 14.75 -6.74 1.99
C SER A 202 13.36 -7.02 2.60
N VAL A 203 12.33 -6.33 2.10
CA VAL A 203 10.94 -6.61 2.50
C VAL A 203 10.47 -7.95 1.94
N LEU A 204 10.77 -8.25 0.69
CA LEU A 204 10.44 -9.55 0.10
C LEU A 204 11.14 -10.70 0.87
N ALA A 205 12.43 -10.59 1.15
CA ALA A 205 13.19 -11.60 1.86
C ALA A 205 12.67 -11.83 3.29
N SER A 206 12.30 -10.78 4.00
CA SER A 206 11.79 -10.88 5.37
C SER A 206 10.32 -11.35 5.44
N HIS A 207 9.45 -10.95 4.50
CA HIS A 207 8.01 -11.21 4.58
C HIS A 207 7.57 -12.49 3.86
N LEU A 208 8.17 -12.82 2.69
CA LEU A 208 7.76 -13.95 1.87
C LEU A 208 7.74 -15.30 2.62
N PRO A 209 8.71 -15.60 3.52
CA PRO A 209 8.68 -16.85 4.32
C PRO A 209 7.42 -17.01 5.16
N HIS A 210 6.78 -15.91 5.53
CA HIS A 210 5.58 -15.89 6.36
C HIS A 210 4.27 -15.93 5.56
N LEU A 211 4.31 -15.77 4.23
CA LEU A 211 3.10 -15.63 3.41
C LEU A 211 2.57 -16.96 2.85
N THR A 212 3.34 -18.05 2.92
CA THR A 212 2.94 -19.41 2.52
C THR A 212 2.34 -19.52 1.10
N LEU A 213 2.94 -18.82 0.13
CA LEU A 213 2.38 -18.62 -1.22
C LEU A 213 2.61 -19.78 -2.22
N GLN A 214 3.22 -20.89 -1.82
CA GLN A 214 3.43 -22.01 -2.74
C GLN A 214 2.11 -22.61 -3.19
N ARG A 215 1.92 -22.72 -4.51
CA ARG A 215 0.66 -23.18 -5.11
C ARG A 215 -0.56 -22.38 -4.65
N ALA A 216 -0.34 -21.18 -4.14
CA ALA A 216 -1.41 -20.28 -3.72
C ALA A 216 -2.20 -19.77 -4.92
N ARG A 217 -3.46 -19.46 -4.66
CA ARG A 217 -4.33 -18.67 -5.52
C ARG A 217 -4.67 -17.38 -4.80
N VAL A 218 -3.97 -16.33 -5.21
CA VAL A 218 -4.03 -15.01 -4.57
C VAL A 218 -5.14 -14.19 -5.18
N LEU A 219 -6.19 -13.91 -4.41
CA LEU A 219 -7.26 -13.00 -4.79
C LEU A 219 -6.76 -11.55 -4.61
N SER A 220 -6.31 -10.95 -5.70
CA SER A 220 -5.66 -9.63 -5.68
C SER A 220 -6.68 -8.51 -5.87
N VAL A 221 -6.82 -7.66 -4.86
CA VAL A 221 -7.73 -6.50 -4.82
C VAL A 221 -6.99 -5.17 -4.74
N LEU A 222 -5.74 -5.19 -4.26
CA LEU A 222 -4.96 -3.99 -4.04
C LEU A 222 -4.51 -3.34 -5.36
N PRO A 223 -4.40 -2.00 -5.41
CA PRO A 223 -3.83 -1.32 -6.55
C PRO A 223 -2.31 -1.54 -6.61
N TRP A 224 -1.79 -2.04 -7.73
CA TRP A 224 -0.36 -2.29 -7.90
C TRP A 224 0.47 -1.02 -8.11
N SER A 225 -0.16 0.12 -8.26
CA SER A 225 0.49 1.44 -8.21
C SER A 225 0.84 1.92 -6.80
N HIS A 226 0.45 1.17 -5.76
CA HIS A 226 0.85 1.40 -4.37
C HIS A 226 1.78 0.30 -3.87
N VAL A 227 2.75 0.66 -3.02
CA VAL A 227 3.77 -0.28 -2.52
C VAL A 227 3.18 -1.51 -1.83
N PHE A 228 2.06 -1.39 -1.11
CA PHE A 228 1.41 -2.55 -0.49
C PHE A 228 0.96 -3.56 -1.54
N GLY A 229 0.25 -3.11 -2.58
CA GLY A 229 -0.19 -3.97 -3.67
C GLY A 229 0.96 -4.45 -4.57
N LEU A 230 2.02 -3.67 -4.73
CA LEU A 230 3.17 -4.09 -5.50
C LEU A 230 4.04 -5.11 -4.75
N VAL A 231 4.50 -4.75 -3.54
CA VAL A 231 5.59 -5.44 -2.84
C VAL A 231 5.09 -6.58 -1.94
N LEU A 232 3.87 -6.50 -1.43
CA LEU A 232 3.31 -7.53 -0.53
C LEU A 232 2.10 -8.28 -1.09
N ASP A 233 1.71 -8.02 -2.36
CA ASP A 233 0.68 -8.78 -3.07
C ASP A 233 1.20 -9.31 -4.41
N LEU A 234 1.59 -8.44 -5.37
CA LEU A 234 2.01 -8.84 -6.72
C LEU A 234 3.37 -9.54 -6.76
N LEU A 235 4.44 -8.86 -6.31
CA LEU A 235 5.81 -9.39 -6.44
C LEU A 235 6.00 -10.72 -5.71
N PRO A 236 5.56 -10.90 -4.44
CA PRO A 236 5.72 -12.18 -3.77
C PRO A 236 4.91 -13.30 -4.45
N ALA A 237 3.73 -13.00 -5.01
CA ALA A 237 2.94 -13.97 -5.76
C ALA A 237 3.66 -14.42 -7.05
N LEU A 238 4.24 -13.49 -7.81
CA LEU A 238 5.02 -13.81 -9.01
C LEU A 238 6.27 -14.65 -8.67
N LEU A 239 7.03 -14.27 -7.64
CA LEU A 239 8.24 -14.97 -7.23
C LEU A 239 7.98 -16.35 -6.62
N ALA A 240 6.84 -16.54 -5.96
CA ALA A 240 6.44 -17.83 -5.42
C ALA A 240 5.75 -18.75 -6.46
N GLY A 241 5.57 -18.29 -7.70
CA GLY A 241 4.81 -19.03 -8.72
C GLY A 241 3.33 -19.22 -8.37
N ALA A 242 2.75 -18.31 -7.60
CA ALA A 242 1.34 -18.33 -7.25
C ALA A 242 0.47 -17.86 -8.42
N GLU A 243 -0.75 -18.39 -8.50
CA GLU A 243 -1.77 -17.92 -9.44
C GLU A 243 -2.43 -16.63 -8.90
N ILE A 244 -2.38 -15.55 -9.65
CA ILE A 244 -2.96 -14.27 -9.25
C ILE A 244 -4.34 -14.14 -9.89
N ILE A 245 -5.37 -14.01 -9.08
CA ILE A 245 -6.77 -13.83 -9.50
C ILE A 245 -7.12 -12.37 -9.27
N ARG A 246 -7.15 -11.59 -10.35
CA ARG A 246 -7.38 -10.14 -10.25
C ARG A 246 -8.86 -9.79 -10.21
N ASP A 247 -9.33 -9.21 -9.11
CA ASP A 247 -10.65 -8.59 -9.04
C ASP A 247 -10.69 -7.25 -9.81
N PRO A 248 -11.51 -7.13 -10.86
CA PRO A 248 -11.61 -5.90 -11.64
C PRO A 248 -12.11 -4.69 -10.83
N ALA A 249 -12.98 -4.94 -9.85
CA ALA A 249 -13.54 -3.90 -8.98
C ALA A 249 -12.57 -3.42 -7.89
N GLY A 250 -11.44 -4.12 -7.66
CA GLY A 250 -10.47 -3.78 -6.62
C GLY A 250 -11.07 -3.80 -5.21
N GLY A 251 -11.89 -4.80 -4.90
CA GLY A 251 -12.53 -4.99 -3.60
C GLY A 251 -13.69 -4.03 -3.31
N ARG A 252 -14.20 -3.30 -4.31
CA ARG A 252 -15.33 -2.37 -4.13
C ARG A 252 -16.68 -3.07 -4.20
N ASP A 253 -16.79 -4.14 -4.97
CA ASP A 253 -17.96 -5.00 -5.07
C ASP A 253 -17.73 -6.32 -4.32
N PRO A 254 -18.24 -6.45 -3.08
CA PRO A 254 -18.00 -7.62 -2.27
C PRO A 254 -18.71 -8.89 -2.77
N ALA A 255 -19.83 -8.76 -3.48
CA ALA A 255 -20.56 -9.90 -4.04
C ALA A 255 -19.77 -10.52 -5.20
N SER A 256 -19.30 -9.68 -6.14
CA SER A 256 -18.43 -10.11 -7.24
C SER A 256 -17.12 -10.69 -6.71
N LEU A 257 -16.50 -10.06 -5.71
CA LEU A 257 -15.27 -10.53 -5.10
C LEU A 257 -15.45 -11.93 -4.45
N THR A 258 -16.57 -12.15 -3.76
CA THR A 258 -16.87 -13.44 -3.14
C THR A 258 -17.08 -14.51 -4.22
N ALA A 259 -17.87 -14.22 -5.26
CA ALA A 259 -18.10 -15.15 -6.37
C ALA A 259 -16.79 -15.53 -7.09
N LEU A 260 -15.93 -14.54 -7.35
CA LEU A 260 -14.61 -14.75 -7.97
C LEU A 260 -13.71 -15.63 -7.08
N GLY A 261 -13.63 -15.32 -5.77
CA GLY A 261 -12.85 -16.09 -4.80
C GLY A 261 -13.31 -17.55 -4.67
N GLU A 262 -14.61 -17.82 -4.82
CA GLU A 262 -15.16 -19.18 -4.81
C GLU A 262 -14.91 -19.92 -6.12
N ALA A 263 -15.20 -19.28 -7.26
CA ALA A 263 -15.03 -19.88 -8.59
C ALA A 263 -13.60 -20.34 -8.83
N TRP A 264 -12.64 -19.52 -8.44
CA TRP A 264 -11.20 -19.81 -8.57
C TRP A 264 -10.58 -20.46 -7.35
N LYS A 265 -11.38 -20.81 -6.32
CA LYS A 265 -10.92 -21.45 -5.06
C LYS A 265 -9.74 -20.68 -4.47
N ALA A 266 -9.88 -19.37 -4.32
CA ALA A 266 -8.84 -18.50 -3.76
C ALA A 266 -8.40 -18.99 -2.38
N THR A 267 -7.10 -18.91 -2.13
CA THR A 267 -6.48 -19.35 -0.88
C THR A 267 -5.88 -18.19 -0.08
N HIS A 268 -5.59 -17.07 -0.73
CA HIS A 268 -4.96 -15.90 -0.09
C HIS A 268 -5.66 -14.62 -0.53
N LEU A 269 -5.70 -13.63 0.38
CA LEU A 269 -6.24 -12.30 0.12
C LEU A 269 -5.50 -11.28 0.99
N SER A 270 -4.76 -10.36 0.36
CA SER A 270 -4.27 -9.17 1.04
C SER A 270 -5.20 -7.98 0.76
N ALA A 271 -5.62 -7.26 1.82
CA ALA A 271 -6.63 -6.22 1.69
C ALA A 271 -6.49 -5.10 2.73
N VAL A 272 -7.18 -3.99 2.49
CA VAL A 272 -7.38 -2.97 3.52
C VAL A 272 -8.59 -3.32 4.40
N PRO A 273 -8.67 -2.85 5.66
CA PRO A 273 -9.76 -3.18 6.58
C PRO A 273 -11.15 -2.94 6.00
N ARG A 274 -11.33 -1.87 5.22
CA ARG A 274 -12.62 -1.55 4.58
C ARG A 274 -13.10 -2.63 3.60
N THR A 275 -12.19 -3.27 2.87
CA THR A 275 -12.55 -4.40 1.96
C THR A 275 -13.02 -5.60 2.78
N ILE A 276 -12.35 -5.92 3.90
CA ILE A 276 -12.76 -6.98 4.81
C ILE A 276 -14.13 -6.70 5.43
N GLN A 277 -14.37 -5.47 5.89
CA GLN A 277 -15.68 -5.06 6.43
C GLN A 277 -16.82 -5.26 5.41
N ARG A 278 -16.58 -4.90 4.13
CA ARG A 278 -17.56 -5.12 3.06
C ARG A 278 -17.83 -6.61 2.83
N LEU A 279 -16.80 -7.46 2.83
CA LEU A 279 -16.97 -8.90 2.72
C LEU A 279 -17.77 -9.46 3.90
N LEU A 280 -17.43 -9.07 5.13
CA LEU A 280 -18.15 -9.49 6.33
C LEU A 280 -19.63 -9.08 6.37
N ALA A 281 -20.01 -8.04 5.63
CA ALA A 281 -21.39 -7.58 5.50
C ALA A 281 -22.22 -8.37 4.47
N THR A 282 -21.61 -9.30 3.72
CA THR A 282 -22.32 -10.18 2.77
C THR A 282 -22.60 -11.54 3.39
N GLU A 283 -23.58 -12.26 2.86
CA GLU A 283 -23.96 -13.60 3.34
C GLU A 283 -22.81 -14.61 3.25
N ARG A 284 -22.07 -14.62 2.13
CA ARG A 284 -21.04 -15.64 1.82
C ARG A 284 -19.60 -15.16 2.15
N GLY A 285 -19.38 -13.88 2.34
CA GLY A 285 -18.07 -13.31 2.61
C GLY A 285 -17.38 -13.84 3.87
N PRO A 286 -18.08 -14.01 5.00
CA PRO A 286 -17.50 -14.62 6.20
C PRO A 286 -16.98 -16.05 5.95
N ALA A 287 -17.69 -16.85 5.16
CA ALA A 287 -17.28 -18.21 4.80
C ALA A 287 -16.04 -18.18 3.88
N LEU A 288 -15.98 -17.26 2.92
CA LEU A 288 -14.79 -17.06 2.10
C LEU A 288 -13.58 -16.73 2.98
N LEU A 289 -13.68 -15.72 3.88
CA LEU A 289 -12.57 -15.28 4.73
C LEU A 289 -12.03 -16.39 5.62
N ARG A 290 -12.89 -17.21 6.24
CA ARG A 290 -12.46 -18.36 7.07
C ARG A 290 -11.77 -19.46 6.27
N ARG A 291 -12.06 -19.59 4.98
CA ARG A 291 -11.46 -20.59 4.10
C ARG A 291 -10.08 -20.17 3.59
N LEU A 292 -9.73 -18.89 3.65
CA LEU A 292 -8.40 -18.44 3.24
C LEU A 292 -7.31 -19.03 4.14
N HIS A 293 -6.18 -19.39 3.53
CA HIS A 293 -5.01 -19.92 4.22
C HIS A 293 -4.07 -18.81 4.69
N GLY A 294 -4.25 -17.55 4.19
CA GLY A 294 -3.41 -16.41 4.55
C GLY A 294 -3.74 -15.14 3.80
N GLY A 295 -2.95 -14.13 4.08
CA GLY A 295 -3.02 -12.79 3.51
C GLY A 295 -2.78 -11.75 4.59
N ILE A 296 -2.58 -10.50 4.17
CA ILE A 296 -2.27 -9.36 5.04
C ILE A 296 -3.43 -8.39 5.05
N VAL A 297 -3.89 -8.00 6.24
CA VAL A 297 -4.81 -6.86 6.41
C VAL A 297 -4.01 -5.69 6.98
N GLY A 298 -3.89 -4.62 6.19
CA GLY A 298 -3.05 -3.47 6.54
C GLY A 298 -3.46 -2.18 5.84
N GLY A 299 -2.64 -1.14 6.00
CA GLY A 299 -2.86 0.18 5.39
C GLY A 299 -3.84 1.10 6.13
N ALA A 300 -4.50 0.60 7.17
CA ALA A 300 -5.31 1.38 8.12
C ALA A 300 -5.47 0.61 9.44
N PRO A 301 -5.73 1.29 10.58
CA PRO A 301 -5.96 0.64 11.86
C PRO A 301 -7.21 -0.25 11.84
N VAL A 302 -7.13 -1.40 12.53
CA VAL A 302 -8.23 -2.35 12.71
C VAL A 302 -8.87 -2.13 14.08
N ALA A 303 -10.17 -1.78 14.10
CA ALA A 303 -10.91 -1.60 15.34
C ALA A 303 -11.29 -2.95 15.99
N GLY A 304 -11.61 -2.96 17.30
CA GLY A 304 -11.90 -4.17 18.07
C GLY A 304 -12.92 -5.12 17.43
N PRO A 305 -14.13 -4.67 17.07
CA PRO A 305 -15.13 -5.55 16.46
C PRO A 305 -14.70 -6.21 15.14
N LEU A 306 -13.83 -5.54 14.39
CA LEU A 306 -13.24 -6.14 13.19
C LEU A 306 -12.10 -7.11 13.55
N ALA A 307 -11.30 -6.78 14.55
CA ALA A 307 -10.24 -7.65 15.04
C ALA A 307 -10.79 -9.00 15.54
N ASP A 308 -11.90 -8.97 16.30
CA ASP A 308 -12.58 -10.17 16.80
C ASP A 308 -13.01 -11.10 15.65
N ARG A 309 -13.53 -10.53 14.56
CA ARG A 309 -13.92 -11.30 13.37
C ARG A 309 -12.71 -11.83 12.58
N LEU A 310 -11.61 -11.11 12.57
CA LEU A 310 -10.37 -11.50 11.91
C LEU A 310 -9.63 -12.60 12.68
N ALA A 311 -9.79 -12.68 14.00
CA ALA A 311 -9.23 -13.73 14.83
C ALA A 311 -9.77 -15.14 14.47
N GLU A 312 -10.94 -15.22 13.81
CA GLU A 312 -11.52 -16.46 13.27
C GLU A 312 -10.91 -16.88 11.92
N THR A 313 -9.88 -16.17 11.42
CA THR A 313 -9.28 -16.39 10.09
C THR A 313 -7.78 -16.61 10.18
N HIS A 314 -7.15 -17.01 9.08
CA HIS A 314 -5.69 -17.08 8.95
C HIS A 314 -5.05 -15.79 8.42
N LEU A 315 -5.82 -14.71 8.35
CA LEU A 315 -5.30 -13.40 7.94
C LEU A 315 -4.39 -12.82 9.04
N ARG A 316 -3.43 -12.00 8.63
CA ARG A 316 -2.41 -11.40 9.50
C ARG A 316 -2.56 -9.90 9.56
N ALA A 317 -2.29 -9.29 10.70
CA ALA A 317 -2.07 -7.85 10.80
C ALA A 317 -0.77 -7.47 10.09
N GLY A 318 -0.78 -6.41 9.28
CA GLY A 318 0.41 -5.87 8.65
C GLY A 318 0.49 -4.36 8.80
N TYR A 319 1.67 -3.88 9.21
CA TYR A 319 1.93 -2.46 9.33
C TYR A 319 3.17 -2.04 8.54
N GLY A 320 3.02 -0.90 7.90
CA GLY A 320 4.10 -0.26 7.17
C GLY A 320 3.67 1.01 6.47
N GLN A 321 4.62 1.64 5.81
CA GLN A 321 4.44 2.86 5.06
C GLN A 321 5.33 2.89 3.82
N THR A 322 5.07 3.79 2.89
CA THR A 322 5.82 3.88 1.63
C THR A 322 7.32 4.03 1.87
N GLU A 323 7.71 4.79 2.89
CA GLU A 323 9.09 5.02 3.31
C GLU A 323 9.82 3.76 3.82
N ALA A 324 9.05 2.68 4.08
CA ALA A 324 9.57 1.37 4.55
C ALA A 324 9.43 0.24 3.51
N ALA A 325 9.14 0.53 2.27
CA ALA A 325 9.05 -0.35 1.09
C ALA A 325 8.11 -1.59 1.12
N PRO A 326 6.95 -1.67 1.76
CA PRO A 326 6.25 -0.99 2.84
C PRO A 326 6.33 -1.71 4.21
N GLY A 327 7.18 -2.71 4.41
CA GLY A 327 7.14 -3.63 5.55
C GLY A 327 7.86 -3.10 6.79
N ILE A 328 7.18 -3.01 7.93
CA ILE A 328 7.74 -2.71 9.26
C ILE A 328 7.37 -3.79 10.28
N ALA A 329 6.10 -4.22 10.30
CA ALA A 329 5.64 -5.23 11.24
C ALA A 329 4.61 -6.17 10.61
N LEU A 330 4.59 -7.42 11.11
CA LEU A 330 3.67 -8.46 10.67
C LEU A 330 3.22 -9.29 11.89
N GLY A 331 1.92 -9.56 12.00
CA GLY A 331 1.34 -10.44 13.01
C GLY A 331 1.40 -11.91 12.61
N ALA A 332 1.15 -12.81 13.55
CA ALA A 332 0.92 -14.22 13.25
C ALA A 332 -0.50 -14.44 12.65
N PRO A 333 -0.77 -15.58 11.99
CA PRO A 333 -2.10 -15.88 11.47
C PRO A 333 -3.13 -15.93 12.59
N GLY A 334 -4.25 -15.22 12.42
CA GLY A 334 -5.33 -15.21 13.41
C GLY A 334 -5.02 -14.43 14.70
N GLU A 335 -3.86 -13.83 14.82
CA GLU A 335 -3.48 -13.03 15.99
C GLU A 335 -3.97 -11.59 15.81
N TRP A 336 -5.05 -11.26 16.51
CA TRP A 336 -5.72 -9.98 16.38
C TRP A 336 -6.12 -9.40 17.73
N ALA A 337 -6.00 -8.09 17.82
CA ALA A 337 -6.57 -7.26 18.89
C ALA A 337 -6.88 -5.88 18.32
N ALA A 338 -7.63 -5.06 19.06
CA ALA A 338 -7.90 -3.69 18.64
C ALA A 338 -6.61 -2.92 18.38
N HIS A 339 -6.47 -2.38 17.15
CA HIS A 339 -5.33 -1.59 16.72
C HIS A 339 -3.97 -2.33 16.68
N TYR A 340 -3.98 -3.66 16.74
CA TYR A 340 -2.79 -4.48 16.62
C TYR A 340 -2.12 -4.30 15.25
N MET A 341 -0.80 -4.11 15.25
CA MET A 341 0.02 -3.84 14.06
C MET A 341 0.94 -5.00 13.70
N GLY A 342 1.12 -5.97 14.62
CA GLY A 342 2.11 -7.05 14.49
C GLY A 342 3.39 -6.78 15.28
N ARG A 343 4.39 -7.63 15.00
CA ARG A 343 5.75 -7.56 15.55
C ARG A 343 6.72 -7.02 14.48
N PRO A 344 7.75 -6.26 14.86
CA PRO A 344 8.77 -5.77 13.92
C PRO A 344 9.35 -6.92 13.09
N LEU A 345 9.48 -6.69 11.78
CA LEU A 345 9.99 -7.69 10.85
C LEU A 345 10.89 -7.03 9.79
N GLY A 346 12.12 -7.53 9.65
CA GLY A 346 13.08 -7.05 8.66
C GLY A 346 13.72 -5.68 8.96
N CYS A 347 13.40 -5.08 10.11
CA CYS A 347 13.96 -3.81 10.56
C CYS A 347 13.95 -3.71 12.09
N GLN A 348 14.75 -2.77 12.62
CA GLN A 348 14.71 -2.38 14.03
C GLN A 348 13.73 -1.25 14.23
N VAL A 349 13.03 -1.24 15.37
CA VAL A 349 12.08 -0.17 15.73
C VAL A 349 12.37 0.39 17.10
N ALA A 350 12.10 1.67 17.26
CA ALA A 350 12.14 2.36 18.54
C ALA A 350 10.90 3.22 18.74
N VAL A 351 10.44 3.29 19.98
CA VAL A 351 9.32 4.17 20.40
C VAL A 351 9.92 5.30 21.22
N GLY A 352 9.82 6.51 20.72
CA GLY A 352 10.33 7.70 21.39
C GLY A 352 9.54 8.05 22.67
N ALA A 353 10.07 8.92 23.51
CA ALA A 353 9.41 9.39 24.74
C ALA A 353 8.01 10.02 24.49
N ASN A 354 7.79 10.58 23.30
CA ASN A 354 6.48 11.08 22.86
C ASN A 354 5.55 9.99 22.32
N GLY A 355 5.96 8.72 22.32
CA GLY A 355 5.23 7.58 21.78
C GLY A 355 5.30 7.44 20.25
N GLU A 356 6.09 8.24 19.55
CA GLU A 356 6.24 8.11 18.10
C GLU A 356 7.13 6.91 17.75
N LEU A 357 6.64 6.09 16.83
CA LEU A 357 7.39 4.99 16.26
C LEU A 357 8.43 5.52 15.26
N SER A 358 9.60 4.95 15.32
CA SER A 358 10.64 5.13 14.32
C SER A 358 11.24 3.78 13.96
N PHE A 359 11.84 3.68 12.78
CA PHE A 359 12.48 2.45 12.32
C PHE A 359 13.79 2.71 11.61
N GLU A 360 14.64 1.69 11.59
CA GLU A 360 15.91 1.65 10.89
C GLU A 360 16.11 0.26 10.29
N GLY A 361 16.57 0.20 9.04
CA GLY A 361 16.78 -1.08 8.37
C GLY A 361 17.00 -0.94 6.86
N PRO A 362 17.30 -2.04 6.19
CA PRO A 362 17.51 -2.08 4.74
C PRO A 362 16.24 -1.71 3.94
N ASN A 363 15.06 -1.80 4.56
CA ASN A 363 13.76 -1.41 4.01
C ASN A 363 13.55 0.13 3.97
N ALA A 364 14.40 0.91 4.64
CA ALA A 364 14.24 2.35 4.72
C ALA A 364 14.59 3.04 3.39
N CYS A 365 13.69 3.86 2.87
CA CYS A 365 13.78 4.52 1.56
C CYS A 365 15.11 5.28 1.34
N VAL A 366 15.53 5.40 0.08
CA VAL A 366 16.71 6.16 -0.32
C VAL A 366 16.56 7.66 -0.02
N GLY A 367 15.34 8.19 -0.23
CA GLY A 367 15.07 9.60 -0.03
C GLY A 367 13.72 10.03 -0.61
N VAL A 368 13.58 11.32 -0.81
CA VAL A 368 12.37 11.95 -1.35
C VAL A 368 12.73 12.72 -2.62
N TRP A 369 12.03 12.42 -3.71
CA TRP A 369 12.16 13.20 -4.93
C TRP A 369 11.32 14.47 -4.83
N ARG A 370 11.95 15.60 -5.04
CA ARG A 370 11.34 16.93 -5.08
C ARG A 370 11.36 17.49 -6.48
N ARG A 371 10.24 18.03 -6.92
CA ARG A 371 10.16 18.70 -8.22
C ARG A 371 11.21 19.83 -8.28
N HIS A 372 11.98 19.88 -9.36
CA HIS A 372 13.06 20.84 -9.64
C HIS A 372 14.32 20.75 -8.76
N GLU A 373 14.29 20.01 -7.66
CA GLU A 373 15.43 19.81 -6.75
C GLU A 373 16.08 18.42 -6.93
N GLY A 374 15.33 17.49 -7.56
CA GLY A 374 15.77 16.10 -7.71
C GLY A 374 15.61 15.27 -6.44
N LEU A 375 16.51 14.30 -6.26
CA LEU A 375 16.48 13.37 -5.15
C LEU A 375 17.16 13.96 -3.89
N ASP A 376 16.34 14.30 -2.91
CA ASP A 376 16.80 14.63 -1.55
C ASP A 376 17.10 13.33 -0.81
N ARG A 377 18.39 12.96 -0.76
CA ARG A 377 18.85 11.68 -0.21
C ARG A 377 18.84 11.68 1.31
N ARG A 378 18.36 10.60 1.87
CA ARG A 378 18.45 10.34 3.29
C ARG A 378 19.84 9.81 3.62
N SER A 379 20.41 10.23 4.77
CA SER A 379 21.63 9.62 5.28
C SER A 379 21.39 8.13 5.60
N PRO A 380 22.28 7.21 5.21
CA PRO A 380 22.08 5.76 5.35
C PRO A 380 21.73 5.31 6.78
N ASN A 381 22.35 5.90 7.79
CA ASN A 381 22.19 5.54 9.21
C ASN A 381 21.16 6.40 9.95
N ARG A 382 20.31 7.13 9.23
CA ARG A 382 19.30 7.96 9.87
C ARG A 382 18.02 7.19 10.09
N THR A 383 17.58 7.10 11.31
CA THR A 383 16.27 6.58 11.72
C THR A 383 15.13 7.30 11.01
N VAL A 384 14.15 6.56 10.48
CA VAL A 384 12.96 7.10 9.84
C VAL A 384 11.85 7.22 10.87
N ARG A 385 11.36 8.43 11.09
CA ARG A 385 10.18 8.68 11.93
C ARG A 385 8.93 8.39 11.11
N THR A 386 8.01 7.61 11.68
CA THR A 386 6.79 7.19 10.96
C THR A 386 5.67 8.23 11.00
N GLY A 387 5.70 9.11 11.99
CA GLY A 387 4.59 9.98 12.32
C GLY A 387 3.43 9.24 13.00
N ASP A 388 3.56 7.95 13.29
CA ASP A 388 2.57 7.15 13.99
C ASP A 388 2.93 7.01 15.47
N LEU A 389 1.93 7.23 16.33
CA LEU A 389 2.03 7.00 17.77
C LEU A 389 1.64 5.56 18.06
N VAL A 390 2.46 4.89 18.85
CA VAL A 390 2.26 3.48 19.16
C VAL A 390 2.45 3.20 20.65
N ARG A 391 1.78 2.17 21.11
CA ARG A 391 2.04 1.50 22.38
C ARG A 391 2.72 0.17 22.08
N ARG A 392 3.77 -0.14 22.82
CA ARG A 392 4.52 -1.40 22.71
C ARG A 392 4.28 -2.27 23.94
N GLU A 393 3.93 -3.53 23.72
CA GLU A 393 3.77 -4.56 24.76
C GLU A 393 4.67 -5.74 24.40
N GLY A 394 5.82 -5.84 25.06
CA GLY A 394 6.84 -6.82 24.68
C GLY A 394 7.34 -6.59 23.25
N ALA A 395 7.09 -7.53 22.35
CA ALA A 395 7.38 -7.41 20.92
C ALA A 395 6.22 -6.80 20.11
N ASP A 396 5.02 -6.77 20.65
CA ASP A 396 3.80 -6.37 19.94
C ASP A 396 3.65 -4.86 19.87
N LEU A 397 3.19 -4.38 18.71
CA LEU A 397 2.93 -2.96 18.45
C LEU A 397 1.42 -2.71 18.30
N PHE A 398 0.95 -1.62 18.88
CA PHE A 398 -0.46 -1.19 18.81
C PHE A 398 -0.54 0.28 18.38
N PHE A 399 -1.33 0.57 17.37
CA PHE A 399 -1.54 1.92 16.87
C PHE A 399 -2.37 2.75 17.86
N GLU A 400 -1.89 3.94 18.22
CA GLU A 400 -2.61 4.87 19.10
C GLU A 400 -3.03 6.17 18.41
N GLY A 401 -2.48 6.46 17.25
CA GLY A 401 -2.79 7.69 16.50
C GLY A 401 -1.62 8.18 15.65
N ARG A 402 -1.74 9.42 15.19
CA ARG A 402 -0.68 10.06 14.42
C ARG A 402 -0.16 11.31 15.11
N THR A 403 1.10 11.64 14.89
CA THR A 403 1.70 12.88 15.41
C THR A 403 1.07 14.14 14.82
N ASP A 404 0.63 14.08 13.56
CA ASP A 404 -0.07 15.17 12.86
C ASP A 404 -1.54 15.33 13.30
N THR A 405 -2.12 14.34 14.01
CA THR A 405 -3.42 14.44 14.66
C THR A 405 -3.31 14.80 16.14
N ALA A 406 -2.10 14.84 16.70
CA ALA A 406 -1.85 15.34 18.04
C ALA A 406 -1.65 16.86 17.99
N PHE A 407 -2.19 17.57 18.97
CA PHE A 407 -1.91 18.98 19.16
C PHE A 407 -1.31 19.22 20.54
N LYS A 408 -0.49 20.27 20.65
CA LYS A 408 0.15 20.65 21.89
C LYS A 408 -0.64 21.77 22.55
N LEU A 409 -0.95 21.61 23.81
CA LEU A 409 -1.52 22.65 24.66
C LEU A 409 -0.44 23.67 25.04
N SER A 410 -0.83 24.89 25.43
CA SER A 410 0.09 25.95 25.83
C SER A 410 0.97 25.54 27.02
N ASN A 411 0.46 24.69 27.92
CA ASN A 411 1.21 24.13 29.06
C ASN A 411 2.24 23.04 28.67
N GLY A 412 2.44 22.77 27.37
CA GLY A 412 3.38 21.80 26.85
C GLY A 412 2.86 20.36 26.73
N ARG A 413 1.67 20.06 27.26
CA ARG A 413 1.05 18.71 27.18
C ARG A 413 0.55 18.41 25.77
N PHE A 414 0.86 17.21 25.27
CA PHE A 414 0.30 16.71 24.00
C PHE A 414 -1.05 16.04 24.22
N VAL A 415 -2.04 16.44 23.42
CA VAL A 415 -3.33 15.76 23.30
C VAL A 415 -3.31 14.86 22.06
N ARG A 416 -3.38 13.54 22.26
CA ARG A 416 -3.47 12.54 21.21
C ARG A 416 -4.93 12.45 20.74
N ALA A 417 -5.33 13.38 19.87
CA ALA A 417 -6.74 13.51 19.45
C ALA A 417 -7.30 12.21 18.88
N GLY A 418 -6.56 11.51 18.02
CA GLY A 418 -7.02 10.28 17.40
C GLY A 418 -7.40 9.16 18.37
N ALA A 419 -6.72 9.06 19.52
CA ALA A 419 -7.06 8.08 20.57
C ALA A 419 -8.41 8.39 21.23
N TRP A 420 -8.66 9.67 21.51
CA TRP A 420 -9.92 10.12 22.10
C TRP A 420 -11.07 10.05 21.09
N GLU A 421 -10.84 10.43 19.87
CA GLU A 421 -11.79 10.30 18.77
C GLU A 421 -12.21 8.85 18.57
N GLY A 422 -11.26 7.91 18.60
CA GLY A 422 -11.53 6.49 18.55
C GLY A 422 -12.36 5.97 19.72
N ARG A 423 -12.13 6.47 20.95
CA ARG A 423 -12.96 6.14 22.12
C ARG A 423 -14.39 6.67 21.98
N LEU A 424 -14.56 7.92 21.56
CA LEU A 424 -15.87 8.52 21.33
C LEU A 424 -16.67 7.76 20.26
N LYS A 425 -16.05 7.39 19.14
CA LYS A 425 -16.71 6.61 18.10
C LYS A 425 -17.13 5.21 18.55
N ARG A 426 -16.33 4.56 19.41
CA ARG A 426 -16.71 3.25 19.99
C ARG A 426 -17.88 3.35 20.95
N GLN A 427 -17.87 4.38 21.82
CA GLN A 427 -18.95 4.58 22.79
C GLN A 427 -20.25 5.04 22.12
N PHE A 428 -20.15 5.78 21.04
CA PHE A 428 -21.29 6.35 20.31
C PHE A 428 -21.27 5.94 18.84
N PRO A 429 -21.72 4.71 18.49
CA PRO A 429 -21.71 4.19 17.13
C PRO A 429 -22.55 4.99 16.13
N SER A 430 -23.49 5.83 16.61
CA SER A 430 -24.31 6.75 15.79
C SER A 430 -23.50 7.91 15.20
N LEU A 431 -22.31 8.18 15.71
CA LEU A 431 -21.45 9.23 15.14
C LEU A 431 -20.80 8.79 13.84
N HIS A 432 -21.02 9.55 12.77
CA HIS A 432 -20.36 9.32 11.49
C HIS A 432 -18.86 9.62 11.57
N ASP A 433 -18.47 10.66 12.33
CA ASP A 433 -17.08 11.01 12.57
C ASP A 433 -16.94 11.92 13.81
N VAL A 434 -15.69 12.10 14.28
CA VAL A 434 -15.36 12.96 15.44
C VAL A 434 -14.05 13.67 15.17
N LEU A 435 -13.93 14.92 15.58
CA LEU A 435 -12.71 15.72 15.53
C LEU A 435 -12.47 16.43 16.87
N LEU A 436 -11.36 16.10 17.54
CA LEU A 436 -10.85 16.90 18.64
C LEU A 436 -9.88 17.96 18.11
N PHE A 437 -10.01 19.18 18.61
CA PHE A 437 -9.12 20.28 18.26
C PHE A 437 -8.95 21.26 19.42
N ALA A 438 -7.89 22.07 19.38
CA ALA A 438 -7.70 23.18 20.31
C ALA A 438 -8.25 24.44 19.66
N PRO A 439 -9.30 25.08 20.22
CA PRO A 439 -9.77 26.37 19.73
C PRO A 439 -8.76 27.49 20.04
N ALA A 440 -8.27 27.55 21.27
CA ALA A 440 -7.24 28.47 21.72
C ALA A 440 -6.56 27.93 22.99
N GLY A 441 -5.31 28.31 23.23
CA GLY A 441 -4.59 28.04 24.48
C GLY A 441 -4.57 26.56 24.89
N ASP A 442 -5.05 26.30 26.11
CA ASP A 442 -5.15 24.97 26.71
C ASP A 442 -6.54 24.31 26.54
N ASP A 443 -7.44 25.00 25.85
CA ASP A 443 -8.80 24.56 25.66
C ASP A 443 -8.91 23.44 24.62
N VAL A 444 -9.88 22.57 24.80
CA VAL A 444 -10.20 21.47 23.89
C VAL A 444 -11.65 21.60 23.47
N SER A 445 -11.93 21.43 22.20
CA SER A 445 -13.30 21.33 21.66
C SER A 445 -13.47 20.04 20.88
N VAL A 446 -14.70 19.52 20.85
CA VAL A 446 -15.09 18.33 20.11
C VAL A 446 -16.10 18.71 19.03
N ALA A 447 -15.80 18.39 17.78
CA ALA A 447 -16.76 18.41 16.69
C ALA A 447 -17.29 17.00 16.43
N LEU A 448 -18.61 16.86 16.37
CA LEU A 448 -19.32 15.60 16.17
C LEU A 448 -19.99 15.63 14.80
N CYS A 449 -19.62 14.69 13.94
CA CYS A 449 -20.31 14.45 12.67
C CYS A 449 -21.55 13.59 12.91
N THR A 450 -22.70 14.22 12.97
CA THR A 450 -23.97 13.57 13.26
C THR A 450 -25.10 14.33 12.56
N ASP A 451 -26.26 13.70 12.40
CA ASP A 451 -27.46 14.41 12.00
C ASP A 451 -27.86 15.37 13.14
N PRO A 452 -27.93 16.70 12.90
CA PRO A 452 -28.26 17.67 13.95
C PRO A 452 -29.63 17.48 14.58
N SER A 453 -30.57 16.89 13.85
CA SER A 453 -31.92 16.59 14.28
C SER A 453 -32.13 15.14 14.78
N GLY A 454 -31.07 14.32 14.75
CA GLY A 454 -31.15 12.91 15.11
C GLY A 454 -31.28 12.69 16.63
N PRO A 455 -32.18 11.78 17.10
CA PRO A 455 -32.40 11.53 18.51
C PRO A 455 -31.22 10.89 19.25
N ASN A 456 -30.20 10.43 18.52
CA ASN A 456 -29.08 9.64 19.07
C ASN A 456 -27.75 10.41 19.18
N SER A 457 -27.78 11.75 19.19
CA SER A 457 -26.57 12.54 19.40
C SER A 457 -26.16 12.51 20.89
N PRO A 458 -24.91 12.18 21.24
CA PRO A 458 -24.48 12.11 22.63
C PRO A 458 -24.59 13.47 23.32
N SER A 459 -24.95 13.44 24.60
CA SER A 459 -24.95 14.63 25.47
C SER A 459 -23.50 15.07 25.75
N GLU A 460 -23.31 16.34 26.10
CA GLU A 460 -21.98 16.81 26.49
C GLU A 460 -21.47 16.10 27.74
N THR A 461 -22.36 15.77 28.69
CA THR A 461 -22.03 14.99 29.89
C THR A 461 -21.44 13.62 29.50
N ALA A 462 -22.09 12.89 28.60
CA ALA A 462 -21.61 11.60 28.15
C ALA A 462 -20.26 11.71 27.40
N ILE A 463 -20.01 12.80 26.66
CA ILE A 463 -18.72 13.07 26.04
C ILE A 463 -17.63 13.33 27.07
N ARG A 464 -17.95 14.11 28.13
CA ARG A 464 -17.02 14.39 29.23
C ARG A 464 -16.61 13.12 29.97
N GLU A 465 -17.53 12.19 30.20
CA GLU A 465 -17.23 10.88 30.80
C GLU A 465 -16.20 10.10 29.98
N VAL A 466 -16.36 10.06 28.66
CA VAL A 466 -15.41 9.38 27.76
C VAL A 466 -14.05 10.06 27.74
N LEU A 467 -14.03 11.40 27.78
CA LEU A 467 -12.80 12.19 27.78
C LEU A 467 -12.04 12.13 29.13
N GLY A 468 -12.70 11.73 30.23
CA GLY A 468 -12.05 11.58 31.52
C GLY A 468 -11.20 12.79 31.93
N PRO A 469 -9.89 12.66 32.18
CA PRO A 469 -9.07 13.79 32.63
C PRO A 469 -8.95 14.93 31.60
N LEU A 470 -9.30 14.70 30.33
CA LEU A 470 -9.33 15.76 29.31
C LEU A 470 -10.61 16.60 29.37
N ALA A 471 -11.66 16.10 30.04
CA ALA A 471 -12.94 16.76 30.15
C ALA A 471 -12.88 18.12 30.90
N GLU A 472 -11.92 18.28 31.82
CA GLU A 472 -11.68 19.55 32.51
C GLU A 472 -11.33 20.71 31.55
N ARG A 473 -10.81 20.38 30.39
CA ARG A 473 -10.41 21.34 29.35
C ARG A 473 -11.42 21.48 28.21
N LEU A 474 -12.51 20.71 28.26
CA LEU A 474 -13.54 20.76 27.24
C LEU A 474 -14.37 22.05 27.39
N VAL A 475 -14.24 22.95 26.43
CA VAL A 475 -14.95 24.21 26.36
C VAL A 475 -16.20 24.17 25.48
N GLY A 476 -16.37 23.14 24.66
CA GLY A 476 -17.57 22.97 23.84
C GLY A 476 -17.61 21.76 22.95
N CYS A 477 -18.85 21.40 22.58
CA CYS A 477 -19.16 20.36 21.63
C CYS A 477 -19.99 20.95 20.49
N VAL A 478 -19.47 20.86 19.25
CA VAL A 478 -20.14 21.35 18.05
C VAL A 478 -20.68 20.18 17.25
N ARG A 479 -21.95 20.26 16.84
CA ARG A 479 -22.59 19.26 15.98
C ARG A 479 -22.58 19.75 14.53
N ILE A 480 -22.16 18.90 13.61
CA ILE A 480 -21.98 19.25 12.20
C ILE A 480 -22.63 18.15 11.37
N ALA A 481 -23.45 18.56 10.40
CA ALA A 481 -24.08 17.63 9.48
C ALA A 481 -23.01 16.90 8.60
N PRO A 482 -23.24 15.65 8.23
CA PRO A 482 -22.33 14.91 7.38
C PRO A 482 -22.02 15.59 6.03
N THR A 483 -22.94 16.41 5.51
CA THR A 483 -22.79 17.23 4.30
C THR A 483 -21.75 18.34 4.44
N ASP A 484 -21.60 18.88 5.65
CA ASP A 484 -20.70 20.00 5.94
C ASP A 484 -19.34 19.54 6.45
N TRP A 485 -19.17 18.21 6.59
CA TRP A 485 -17.96 17.59 7.06
C TRP A 485 -16.92 17.48 5.91
N VAL A 486 -15.86 18.25 6.00
CA VAL A 486 -14.84 18.31 4.94
C VAL A 486 -14.01 17.04 4.91
N ARG A 487 -13.97 16.38 3.75
CA ARG A 487 -13.25 15.14 3.51
C ARG A 487 -12.29 15.26 2.33
N ARG A 488 -11.16 14.55 2.43
CA ARG A 488 -10.20 14.40 1.32
C ARG A 488 -10.59 13.22 0.42
N GLY A 489 -9.97 13.10 -0.75
CA GLY A 489 -10.31 12.14 -1.79
C GLY A 489 -10.39 10.65 -1.38
N LYS A 490 -9.82 10.27 -0.23
CA LYS A 490 -9.94 8.92 0.36
C LYS A 490 -11.08 8.77 1.38
N GLY A 491 -11.91 9.80 1.55
CA GLY A 491 -12.99 9.84 2.53
C GLY A 491 -12.54 10.15 3.98
N THR A 492 -11.25 10.40 4.20
CA THR A 492 -10.71 10.83 5.50
C THR A 492 -11.02 12.30 5.76
N VAL A 493 -11.23 12.67 7.03
CA VAL A 493 -11.47 14.06 7.45
C VAL A 493 -10.29 14.93 7.04
N ASP A 494 -10.56 16.07 6.43
CA ASP A 494 -9.60 17.15 6.29
C ASP A 494 -9.52 17.95 7.59
N ARG A 495 -8.67 17.49 8.50
CA ARG A 495 -8.54 18.06 9.85
C ARG A 495 -8.14 19.53 9.85
N GLU A 496 -7.24 19.90 8.97
CA GLU A 496 -6.71 21.27 8.89
C GLU A 496 -7.81 22.24 8.47
N GLU A 497 -8.51 21.91 7.38
CA GLU A 497 -9.62 22.72 6.87
C GLU A 497 -10.79 22.74 7.85
N MET A 498 -11.16 21.60 8.45
CA MET A 498 -12.21 21.54 9.47
C MET A 498 -11.85 22.38 10.69
N THR A 499 -10.62 22.24 11.22
CA THR A 499 -10.17 23.03 12.38
C THR A 499 -10.18 24.52 12.07
N ARG A 500 -9.74 24.93 10.88
CA ARG A 500 -9.77 26.32 10.45
C ARG A 500 -11.19 26.90 10.42
N ARG A 501 -12.16 26.17 9.85
CA ARG A 501 -13.57 26.57 9.81
C ARG A 501 -14.17 26.69 11.20
N LEU A 502 -13.90 25.70 12.06
CA LEU A 502 -14.40 25.65 13.42
C LEU A 502 -13.87 26.80 14.30
N ARG A 503 -12.57 27.10 14.15
CA ARG A 503 -11.98 28.25 14.85
C ARG A 503 -12.59 29.57 14.38
N ALA A 504 -12.81 29.75 13.08
CA ALA A 504 -13.43 30.94 12.53
C ALA A 504 -14.88 31.12 13.02
N SER A 505 -15.66 30.04 13.13
CA SER A 505 -17.04 30.09 13.64
C SER A 505 -17.11 30.38 15.15
N GLN A 506 -16.13 29.96 15.94
CA GLN A 506 -16.06 30.21 17.38
C GLN A 506 -15.56 31.64 17.70
N SER A 507 -14.81 32.27 16.78
CA SER A 507 -14.36 33.66 16.96
C SER A 507 -15.41 34.69 16.56
N ALA A 508 -16.50 34.25 15.90
CA ALA A 508 -17.60 35.09 15.43
C ALA A 508 -18.82 35.10 16.39
N ASN A 509 -18.80 34.25 17.41
CA ASN A 509 -19.76 34.19 18.52
C ASN A 509 -19.12 34.67 19.83
#